data_ebae796deeb5e5af087cd6a1e11e2b0c
#
_entry.id   ebae796deeb5e5af087cd6a1e11e2b0c
#
_cell.length_a   1.000
_cell.length_b   1.000
_cell.length_c   1.000
_cell.angle_alpha   90.00
_cell.angle_beta   90.00
_cell.angle_gamma   90.00
#
_symmetry.space_group_name_H-M   'P 1'
#
loop_
_entity.id
_entity.type
_entity.pdbx_description
1 polymer ?
#
loop_
_entity_poly.entity_id
_entity_poly.type
_entity_poly.pdbx_seq_one_letter_code
_entity_poly.pdbx_strand_id
1 'polypeptide(L)'
;MSMMKIGLMDDELLFTEGLSLLIERIPDCQVVYKNNNPATLIQDFRDLKEEELPDILLLDIQMEPISGLVLVEQLLPNFPKIKILILSSHYKSNMIGHMLKLGVSGFLPKVVDLEVLKLALKTVYQTGVYVSAADYQLLHQYLNNPNKKVSFDLKDQLTDREVEVIRLICQEFTNQEIADQLFLSKRTVESHRQRVLDKLGLKNTIGLVIYALANEIFVPKK
;
A
#
# COMPACT_ATOMS: atom_id res chain seq x y z
N MET A 1 4.72 -11.62 -30.49
CA MET A 1 5.09 -10.80 -29.34
C MET A 1 5.32 -11.74 -28.16
N SER A 2 6.27 -11.48 -27.27
CA SER A 2 6.43 -12.29 -26.07
C SER A 2 5.24 -12.06 -25.14
N MET A 3 4.75 -13.14 -24.53
CA MET A 3 3.66 -13.11 -23.55
C MET A 3 4.13 -12.32 -22.32
N MET A 4 3.39 -11.33 -21.87
CA MET A 4 3.66 -10.54 -20.67
C MET A 4 3.26 -11.34 -19.43
N LYS A 5 4.21 -11.65 -18.57
CA LYS A 5 3.99 -12.43 -17.35
C LYS A 5 3.62 -11.53 -16.18
N ILE A 6 2.45 -11.77 -15.61
CA ILE A 6 1.88 -10.97 -14.52
C ILE A 6 1.88 -11.79 -13.22
N GLY A 7 2.39 -11.19 -12.15
CA GLY A 7 2.23 -11.68 -10.79
C GLY A 7 1.15 -10.89 -10.06
N LEU A 8 0.41 -11.54 -9.16
CA LEU A 8 -0.60 -10.93 -8.31
C LEU A 8 -0.26 -11.22 -6.84
N MET A 9 -0.23 -10.17 -6.03
CA MET A 9 -0.08 -10.27 -4.57
C MET A 9 -1.05 -9.32 -3.89
N ASP A 10 -2.05 -9.90 -3.23
CA ASP A 10 -3.13 -9.18 -2.55
C ASP A 10 -3.79 -10.15 -1.57
N ASP A 11 -4.00 -9.78 -0.32
CA ASP A 11 -4.59 -10.65 0.70
C ASP A 11 -6.10 -10.87 0.56
N GLU A 12 -6.76 -10.09 -0.31
CA GLU A 12 -8.16 -10.27 -0.69
C GLU A 12 -8.31 -11.37 -1.77
N LEU A 13 -8.57 -12.60 -1.35
CA LEU A 13 -8.65 -13.77 -2.25
C LEU A 13 -9.63 -13.55 -3.42
N LEU A 14 -10.83 -13.04 -3.16
CA LEU A 14 -11.84 -12.85 -4.20
C LEU A 14 -11.39 -11.79 -5.23
N PHE A 15 -10.71 -10.75 -4.78
CA PHE A 15 -10.15 -9.73 -5.66
C PHE A 15 -9.06 -10.33 -6.56
N THR A 16 -8.14 -11.10 -5.98
CA THR A 16 -7.04 -11.76 -6.70
C THR A 16 -7.56 -12.74 -7.76
N GLU A 17 -8.57 -13.54 -7.42
CA GLU A 17 -9.21 -14.46 -8.36
C GLU A 17 -9.92 -13.70 -9.50
N GLY A 18 -10.72 -12.69 -9.18
CA GLY A 18 -11.41 -11.88 -10.18
C GLY A 18 -10.45 -11.14 -11.11
N LEU A 19 -9.39 -10.55 -10.55
CA LEU A 19 -8.37 -9.85 -11.30
C LEU A 19 -7.60 -10.78 -12.24
N SER A 20 -7.26 -11.99 -11.77
CA SER A 20 -6.62 -13.02 -12.58
C SER A 20 -7.45 -13.34 -13.84
N LEU A 21 -8.75 -13.57 -13.68
CA LEU A 21 -9.66 -13.83 -14.80
C LEU A 21 -9.78 -12.67 -15.77
N LEU A 22 -9.71 -11.44 -15.28
CA LEU A 22 -9.74 -10.23 -16.12
C LEU A 22 -8.45 -10.05 -16.91
N ILE A 23 -7.29 -10.31 -16.29
CA ILE A 23 -5.97 -10.19 -16.94
C ILE A 23 -5.83 -11.24 -18.05
N GLU A 24 -6.30 -12.46 -17.84
CA GLU A 24 -6.26 -13.52 -18.86
C GLU A 24 -7.10 -13.20 -20.11
N ARG A 25 -8.03 -12.25 -20.03
CA ARG A 25 -8.77 -11.73 -21.19
C ARG A 25 -8.02 -10.63 -21.97
N ILE A 26 -6.91 -10.13 -21.41
CA ILE A 26 -6.07 -9.14 -22.09
C ILE A 26 -5.14 -9.89 -23.05
N PRO A 27 -5.14 -9.56 -24.34
CA PRO A 27 -4.24 -10.18 -25.30
C PRO A 27 -2.77 -10.03 -24.88
N ASP A 28 -2.00 -11.07 -25.09
CA ASP A 28 -0.56 -11.13 -24.78
C ASP A 28 -0.23 -11.01 -23.26
N CYS A 29 -1.19 -11.23 -22.35
CA CYS A 29 -0.99 -11.28 -20.91
C CYS A 29 -1.25 -12.70 -20.36
N GLN A 30 -0.45 -13.11 -19.39
CA GLN A 30 -0.62 -14.37 -18.67
C GLN A 30 -0.31 -14.15 -17.18
N VAL A 31 -1.18 -14.66 -16.30
CA VAL A 31 -0.90 -14.69 -14.86
C VAL A 31 -0.02 -15.91 -14.57
N VAL A 32 1.22 -15.68 -14.16
CA VAL A 32 2.22 -16.72 -13.86
C VAL A 32 2.44 -16.92 -12.37
N TYR A 33 2.04 -15.95 -11.54
CA TYR A 33 2.11 -16.04 -10.10
C TYR A 33 0.88 -15.38 -9.48
N LYS A 34 0.33 -16.04 -8.45
CA LYS A 34 -0.81 -15.54 -7.68
C LYS A 34 -0.71 -16.05 -6.26
N ASN A 35 -0.71 -15.14 -5.30
CA ASN A 35 -0.67 -15.50 -3.89
C ASN A 35 -1.42 -14.43 -3.05
N ASN A 36 -1.95 -14.85 -1.91
CA ASN A 36 -2.66 -14.01 -0.94
C ASN A 36 -1.98 -13.98 0.44
N ASN A 37 -0.81 -14.60 0.56
CA ASN A 37 0.01 -14.55 1.78
C ASN A 37 1.28 -13.74 1.53
N PRO A 38 1.35 -12.47 1.97
CA PRO A 38 2.52 -11.62 1.73
C PRO A 38 3.81 -12.14 2.40
N ALA A 39 3.70 -12.98 3.43
CA ALA A 39 4.86 -13.49 4.14
C ALA A 39 5.69 -14.50 3.31
N THR A 40 5.10 -15.13 2.31
CA THR A 40 5.81 -16.13 1.49
C THR A 40 6.40 -15.56 0.21
N LEU A 41 5.96 -14.38 -0.26
CA LEU A 41 6.30 -13.81 -1.57
C LEU A 41 7.80 -13.84 -1.90
N ILE A 42 8.63 -13.37 -0.99
CA ILE A 42 10.09 -13.32 -1.22
C ILE A 42 10.68 -14.72 -1.35
N GLN A 43 10.22 -15.67 -0.54
CA GLN A 43 10.69 -17.05 -0.62
C GLN A 43 10.18 -17.73 -1.90
N ASP A 44 8.91 -17.53 -2.24
CA ASP A 44 8.32 -18.07 -3.47
C ASP A 44 9.15 -17.61 -4.70
N PHE A 45 9.52 -16.31 -4.76
CA PHE A 45 10.29 -15.78 -5.87
C PHE A 45 11.74 -16.29 -5.90
N ARG A 46 12.33 -16.62 -4.74
CA ARG A 46 13.66 -17.28 -4.68
C ARG A 46 13.64 -18.72 -5.17
N ASP A 47 12.51 -19.39 -5.00
CA ASP A 47 12.34 -20.80 -5.38
C ASP A 47 11.98 -20.94 -6.87
N LEU A 48 11.53 -19.86 -7.53
CA LEU A 48 11.26 -19.83 -8.96
C LEU A 48 12.57 -19.60 -9.76
N LYS A 49 12.62 -20.16 -10.96
CA LYS A 49 13.66 -19.83 -11.93
C LYS A 49 13.41 -18.42 -12.49
N GLU A 50 14.45 -17.75 -12.97
CA GLU A 50 14.36 -16.41 -13.53
C GLU A 50 13.32 -16.31 -14.66
N GLU A 51 13.23 -17.35 -15.49
CA GLU A 51 12.26 -17.42 -16.59
C GLU A 51 10.80 -17.61 -16.13
N GLU A 52 10.57 -18.01 -14.88
CA GLU A 52 9.25 -18.22 -14.29
C GLU A 52 8.76 -16.98 -13.53
N LEU A 53 9.67 -16.05 -13.22
CA LEU A 53 9.33 -14.81 -12.55
C LEU A 53 8.41 -13.92 -13.41
N PRO A 54 7.51 -13.14 -12.78
CA PRO A 54 6.68 -12.20 -13.51
C PRO A 54 7.50 -11.02 -14.05
N ASP A 55 7.10 -10.49 -15.21
CA ASP A 55 7.61 -9.22 -15.72
C ASP A 55 7.08 -8.03 -14.92
N ILE A 56 5.80 -8.14 -14.50
CA ILE A 56 5.10 -7.12 -13.70
C ILE A 56 4.43 -7.80 -12.53
N LEU A 57 4.68 -7.29 -11.33
CA LEU A 57 3.96 -7.66 -10.11
C LEU A 57 2.92 -6.60 -9.78
N LEU A 58 1.64 -6.96 -9.80
CA LEU A 58 0.56 -6.18 -9.22
C LEU A 58 0.54 -6.46 -7.72
N LEU A 59 0.77 -5.43 -6.93
CA LEU A 59 0.99 -5.55 -5.49
C LEU A 59 0.05 -4.62 -4.72
N ASP A 60 -0.76 -5.16 -3.82
CA ASP A 60 -1.47 -4.32 -2.85
C ASP A 60 -0.51 -3.79 -1.78
N ILE A 61 -0.81 -2.57 -1.32
CA ILE A 61 -0.07 -1.96 -0.21
C ILE A 61 -0.58 -2.43 1.14
N GLN A 62 -1.89 -2.61 1.26
CA GLN A 62 -2.58 -2.85 2.53
C GLN A 62 -2.81 -4.34 2.75
N MET A 63 -1.78 -5.04 3.16
CA MET A 63 -1.84 -6.47 3.48
C MET A 63 -1.36 -6.73 4.90
N GLU A 64 -1.84 -7.80 5.50
CA GLU A 64 -1.36 -8.35 6.77
C GLU A 64 -0.77 -9.76 6.56
N PRO A 65 0.28 -10.19 7.26
CA PRO A 65 1.02 -9.49 8.32
C PRO A 65 2.13 -8.53 7.81
N ILE A 66 2.39 -8.50 6.50
CA ILE A 66 3.46 -7.69 5.90
C ILE A 66 2.83 -6.73 4.88
N SER A 67 3.04 -5.43 5.06
CA SER A 67 2.54 -4.43 4.10
C SER A 67 3.30 -4.50 2.78
N GLY A 68 2.61 -4.14 1.68
CA GLY A 68 3.23 -4.09 0.36
C GLY A 68 4.43 -3.15 0.27
N LEU A 69 4.50 -2.12 1.12
CA LEU A 69 5.67 -1.24 1.21
C LEU A 69 6.94 -1.96 1.64
N VAL A 70 6.84 -2.75 2.71
CA VAL A 70 7.96 -3.57 3.20
C VAL A 70 8.39 -4.56 2.12
N LEU A 71 7.42 -5.12 1.38
CA LEU A 71 7.73 -6.02 0.27
C LEU A 71 8.43 -5.31 -0.88
N VAL A 72 8.04 -4.08 -1.24
CA VAL A 72 8.72 -3.27 -2.27
C VAL A 72 10.20 -3.07 -1.91
N GLU A 73 10.49 -2.69 -0.66
CA GLU A 73 11.87 -2.49 -0.19
C GLU A 73 12.71 -3.76 -0.25
N GLN A 74 12.09 -4.93 -0.09
CA GLN A 74 12.77 -6.23 -0.19
C GLN A 74 12.86 -6.74 -1.64
N LEU A 75 11.81 -6.50 -2.45
CA LEU A 75 11.74 -7.00 -3.82
C LEU A 75 12.73 -6.30 -4.74
N LEU A 76 12.77 -4.98 -4.73
CA LEU A 76 13.55 -4.21 -5.69
C LEU A 76 15.06 -4.52 -5.68
N PRO A 77 15.73 -4.68 -4.52
CA PRO A 77 17.13 -5.08 -4.49
C PRO A 77 17.38 -6.53 -4.92
N ASN A 78 16.44 -7.43 -4.62
CA ASN A 78 16.60 -8.87 -4.87
C ASN A 78 16.15 -9.28 -6.29
N PHE A 79 15.16 -8.56 -6.84
CA PHE A 79 14.55 -8.86 -8.14
C PHE A 79 14.44 -7.61 -9.02
N PRO A 80 15.55 -6.97 -9.42
CA PRO A 80 15.55 -5.67 -10.09
C PRO A 80 14.90 -5.66 -11.48
N LYS A 81 14.66 -6.82 -12.08
CA LYS A 81 13.99 -6.94 -13.38
C LYS A 81 12.47 -6.88 -13.28
N ILE A 82 11.92 -7.20 -12.10
CA ILE A 82 10.46 -7.19 -11.87
C ILE A 82 9.99 -5.75 -11.74
N LYS A 83 9.01 -5.38 -12.54
CA LYS A 83 8.36 -4.08 -12.47
C LYS A 83 7.20 -4.16 -11.49
N ILE A 84 7.15 -3.27 -10.51
CA ILE A 84 6.11 -3.28 -9.48
C ILE A 84 5.09 -2.22 -9.81
N LEU A 85 3.85 -2.64 -10.07
CA LEU A 85 2.69 -1.77 -10.24
C LEU A 85 1.77 -1.94 -9.02
N ILE A 86 1.66 -0.89 -8.24
CA ILE A 86 0.87 -0.89 -7.01
C ILE A 86 -0.63 -0.80 -7.33
N LEU A 87 -1.43 -1.64 -6.68
CA LEU A 87 -2.89 -1.53 -6.61
C LEU A 87 -3.29 -1.12 -5.20
N SER A 88 -4.16 -0.11 -5.03
CA SER A 88 -4.59 0.31 -3.70
C SER A 88 -6.04 0.79 -3.68
N SER A 89 -6.78 0.39 -2.63
CA SER A 89 -8.11 0.92 -2.33
C SER A 89 -8.05 2.34 -1.78
N HIS A 90 -6.91 2.72 -1.18
CA HIS A 90 -6.66 4.04 -0.58
C HIS A 90 -5.57 4.79 -1.37
N TYR A 91 -5.92 5.14 -2.59
CA TYR A 91 -5.05 5.90 -3.46
C TYR A 91 -4.90 7.34 -2.96
N LYS A 92 -3.71 7.69 -2.49
CA LYS A 92 -3.38 9.05 -2.05
C LYS A 92 -2.19 9.59 -2.83
N SER A 93 -2.37 10.76 -3.36
CA SER A 93 -1.40 11.45 -4.21
C SER A 93 -0.04 11.74 -3.57
N ASN A 94 0.00 11.89 -2.25
CA ASN A 94 1.25 12.13 -1.52
C ASN A 94 2.17 10.89 -1.47
N MET A 95 1.65 9.69 -1.71
CA MET A 95 2.41 8.45 -1.74
C MET A 95 3.19 8.29 -3.05
N ILE A 96 2.71 8.84 -4.16
CA ILE A 96 3.27 8.64 -5.50
C ILE A 96 4.74 9.03 -5.58
N GLY A 97 5.09 10.22 -5.09
CA GLY A 97 6.47 10.72 -5.14
C GLY A 97 7.46 9.84 -4.35
N HIS A 98 7.04 9.32 -3.20
CA HIS A 98 7.87 8.42 -2.38
C HIS A 98 8.06 7.07 -3.05
N MET A 99 7.00 6.48 -3.54
CA MET A 99 7.02 5.16 -4.16
C MET A 99 7.80 5.15 -5.47
N LEU A 100 7.71 6.23 -6.28
CA LEU A 100 8.56 6.38 -7.45
C LEU A 100 10.04 6.51 -7.07
N LYS A 101 10.38 7.17 -5.95
CA LYS A 101 11.74 7.18 -5.42
C LYS A 101 12.22 5.80 -4.97
N LEU A 102 11.33 4.97 -4.45
CA LEU A 102 11.64 3.57 -4.14
C LEU A 102 11.85 2.74 -5.41
N GLY A 103 11.41 3.21 -6.58
CA GLY A 103 11.59 2.52 -7.86
C GLY A 103 10.40 1.69 -8.31
N VAL A 104 9.19 1.90 -7.77
CA VAL A 104 7.99 1.24 -8.30
C VAL A 104 7.63 1.81 -9.67
N SER A 105 7.05 0.98 -10.50
CA SER A 105 6.74 1.30 -11.90
C SER A 105 5.44 2.07 -12.09
N GLY A 106 4.61 2.19 -11.05
CA GLY A 106 3.39 2.98 -11.12
C GLY A 106 2.36 2.62 -10.06
N PHE A 107 1.22 3.29 -10.16
CA PHE A 107 0.09 3.15 -9.25
C PHE A 107 -1.23 3.10 -9.98
N LEU A 108 -2.15 2.27 -9.46
CA LEU A 108 -3.54 2.26 -9.85
C LEU A 108 -4.45 2.12 -8.62
N PRO A 109 -5.60 2.79 -8.60
CA PRO A 109 -6.63 2.45 -7.63
C PRO A 109 -7.21 1.06 -7.94
N LYS A 110 -7.60 0.28 -6.92
CA LYS A 110 -8.32 -1.00 -7.12
C LYS A 110 -9.65 -0.79 -7.88
N VAL A 111 -10.23 0.40 -7.78
CA VAL A 111 -11.42 0.82 -8.53
C VAL A 111 -10.99 1.48 -9.84
N VAL A 112 -10.53 0.69 -10.78
CA VAL A 112 -10.10 1.13 -12.11
C VAL A 112 -10.77 0.25 -13.16
N ASP A 113 -11.08 0.82 -14.33
CA ASP A 113 -11.60 0.04 -15.45
C ASP A 113 -10.52 -0.80 -16.14
N LEU A 114 -10.98 -1.87 -16.79
CA LEU A 114 -10.10 -2.83 -17.45
C LEU A 114 -9.22 -2.17 -18.51
N GLU A 115 -9.73 -1.16 -19.23
CA GLU A 115 -8.97 -0.46 -20.28
C GLU A 115 -7.83 0.36 -19.69
N VAL A 116 -8.02 0.99 -18.52
CA VAL A 116 -6.96 1.70 -17.81
C VAL A 116 -5.91 0.71 -17.28
N LEU A 117 -6.32 -0.41 -16.70
CA LEU A 117 -5.40 -1.47 -16.26
C LEU A 117 -4.57 -1.98 -17.44
N LYS A 118 -5.20 -2.31 -18.57
CA LYS A 118 -4.55 -2.76 -19.80
C LYS A 118 -3.54 -1.75 -20.32
N LEU A 119 -3.91 -0.46 -20.34
CA LEU A 119 -3.00 0.62 -20.73
C LEU A 119 -1.80 0.70 -19.79
N ALA A 120 -2.02 0.63 -18.47
CA ALA A 120 -0.96 0.68 -17.48
C ALA A 120 0.00 -0.49 -17.61
N LEU A 121 -0.51 -1.72 -17.71
CA LEU A 121 0.31 -2.92 -17.91
C LEU A 121 1.18 -2.81 -19.17
N LYS A 122 0.57 -2.43 -20.31
CA LYS A 122 1.29 -2.26 -21.56
C LYS A 122 2.35 -1.17 -21.47
N THR A 123 2.04 -0.02 -20.86
CA THR A 123 2.98 1.09 -20.68
C THR A 123 4.13 0.68 -19.77
N VAL A 124 3.85 0.08 -18.61
CA VAL A 124 4.90 -0.44 -17.70
C VAL A 124 5.78 -1.46 -18.42
N TYR A 125 5.19 -2.38 -19.16
CA TYR A 125 5.96 -3.39 -19.89
C TYR A 125 6.94 -2.77 -20.90
N GLN A 126 6.49 -1.75 -21.66
CA GLN A 126 7.24 -1.12 -22.73
C GLN A 126 8.25 -0.08 -22.24
N THR A 127 7.85 0.77 -21.29
CA THR A 127 8.62 1.95 -20.88
C THR A 127 9.20 1.86 -19.48
N GLY A 128 8.77 0.88 -18.68
CA GLY A 128 9.21 0.68 -17.30
C GLY A 128 8.37 1.45 -16.27
N VAL A 129 7.58 2.45 -16.66
CA VAL A 129 6.82 3.30 -15.74
C VAL A 129 5.47 3.71 -16.32
N TYR A 130 4.45 3.76 -15.45
CA TYR A 130 3.14 4.32 -15.76
C TYR A 130 2.78 5.40 -14.76
N VAL A 131 2.40 6.57 -15.26
CA VAL A 131 1.92 7.70 -14.46
C VAL A 131 0.63 8.20 -15.12
N SER A 132 -0.46 8.22 -14.37
CA SER A 132 -1.71 8.78 -14.88
C SER A 132 -1.60 10.30 -15.09
N ALA A 133 -2.49 10.89 -15.90
CA ALA A 133 -2.50 12.34 -16.09
C ALA A 133 -2.72 13.12 -14.78
N ALA A 134 -3.54 12.56 -13.87
CA ALA A 134 -3.76 13.14 -12.55
C ALA A 134 -2.49 13.08 -11.69
N ASP A 135 -1.77 11.95 -11.74
CA ASP A 135 -0.54 11.75 -10.98
C ASP A 135 0.61 12.61 -11.49
N TYR A 136 0.67 12.82 -12.80
CA TYR A 136 1.66 13.69 -13.41
C TYR A 136 1.58 15.12 -12.87
N GLN A 137 0.38 15.68 -12.72
CA GLN A 137 0.21 17.01 -12.13
C GLN A 137 0.71 17.08 -10.69
N LEU A 138 0.45 16.04 -9.91
CA LEU A 138 0.89 15.94 -8.53
C LEU A 138 2.39 15.75 -8.42
N LEU A 139 2.96 14.90 -9.27
CA LEU A 139 4.40 14.69 -9.36
C LEU A 139 5.12 15.98 -9.77
N HIS A 140 4.58 16.73 -10.72
CA HIS A 140 5.09 18.02 -11.16
C HIS A 140 5.08 19.06 -10.01
N GLN A 141 3.99 19.13 -9.25
CA GLN A 141 3.91 19.99 -8.06
C GLN A 141 4.94 19.57 -7.00
N TYR A 142 5.18 18.28 -6.85
CA TYR A 142 6.16 17.72 -5.93
C TYR A 142 7.60 18.05 -6.35
N LEU A 143 7.94 17.87 -7.61
CA LEU A 143 9.29 18.16 -8.14
C LEU A 143 9.64 19.65 -8.06
N ASN A 144 8.64 20.52 -8.22
CA ASN A 144 8.81 21.96 -8.13
C ASN A 144 8.80 22.51 -6.69
N ASN A 145 8.53 21.66 -5.68
CA ASN A 145 8.50 22.07 -4.27
C ASN A 145 9.32 21.10 -3.39
N PRO A 146 10.67 21.06 -3.55
CA PRO A 146 11.54 20.11 -2.87
C PRO A 146 11.54 20.23 -1.34
N ASN A 147 11.02 21.34 -0.80
CA ASN A 147 10.86 21.57 0.64
C ASN A 147 9.59 20.94 1.23
N LYS A 148 8.68 20.45 0.42
CA LYS A 148 7.64 19.55 0.90
C LYS A 148 8.30 18.20 1.15
N LYS A 149 8.84 18.00 2.36
CA LYS A 149 9.16 16.64 2.83
C LYS A 149 7.90 15.81 2.61
N VAL A 150 7.95 14.86 1.68
CA VAL A 150 7.03 13.74 1.74
C VAL A 150 7.48 12.99 2.99
N SER A 151 6.94 13.38 4.12
CA SER A 151 6.87 12.46 5.22
C SER A 151 6.01 11.32 4.68
N PHE A 152 6.54 10.16 4.68
CA PHE A 152 5.77 8.94 4.71
C PHE A 152 5.00 9.06 6.03
N ASP A 153 3.86 9.73 5.97
CA ASP A 153 3.04 9.88 7.14
C ASP A 153 2.48 8.50 7.38
N LEU A 154 3.05 7.77 8.35
CA LEU A 154 2.46 6.56 8.91
C LEU A 154 0.98 6.80 9.30
N LYS A 155 0.60 8.06 9.43
CA LYS A 155 -0.78 8.57 9.52
C LYS A 155 -1.66 8.12 8.35
N ASP A 156 -1.10 7.96 7.15
CA ASP A 156 -1.83 7.50 5.96
C ASP A 156 -2.08 5.97 5.96
N GLN A 157 -1.41 5.23 6.84
CA GLN A 157 -1.71 3.82 7.10
C GLN A 157 -2.84 3.64 8.12
N LEU A 158 -3.24 4.71 8.80
CA LEU A 158 -4.29 4.68 9.79
C LEU A 158 -5.64 4.88 9.12
N THR A 159 -6.59 4.01 9.44
CA THR A 159 -7.99 4.20 9.08
C THR A 159 -8.57 5.40 9.85
N ASP A 160 -9.66 5.99 9.34
CA ASP A 160 -10.35 7.08 10.05
C ASP A 160 -10.72 6.67 11.48
N ARG A 161 -11.09 5.40 11.67
CA ARG A 161 -11.44 4.82 12.97
C ARG A 161 -10.24 4.75 13.92
N GLU A 162 -9.07 4.39 13.41
CA GLU A 162 -7.83 4.38 14.18
C GLU A 162 -7.41 5.79 14.57
N VAL A 163 -7.57 6.76 13.68
CA VAL A 163 -7.34 8.19 13.96
C VAL A 163 -8.28 8.72 15.05
N GLU A 164 -9.58 8.33 15.02
CA GLU A 164 -10.50 8.67 16.08
C GLU A 164 -10.08 8.10 17.44
N VAL A 165 -9.70 6.83 17.48
CA VAL A 165 -9.17 6.19 18.70
C VAL A 165 -7.93 6.91 19.22
N ILE A 166 -6.97 7.25 18.35
CA ILE A 166 -5.77 8.00 18.75
C ILE A 166 -6.13 9.36 19.37
N ARG A 167 -7.04 10.11 18.74
CA ARG A 167 -7.47 11.41 19.25
C ARG A 167 -8.07 11.32 20.64
N LEU A 168 -8.89 10.31 20.89
CA LEU A 168 -9.50 10.09 22.20
C LEU A 168 -8.48 9.65 23.25
N ILE A 169 -7.49 8.84 22.87
CA ILE A 169 -6.36 8.50 23.76
C ILE A 169 -5.58 9.76 24.14
N CYS A 170 -5.33 10.68 23.20
CA CYS A 170 -4.65 11.95 23.46
C CYS A 170 -5.48 12.91 24.32
N GLN A 171 -6.78 12.71 24.39
CA GLN A 171 -7.72 13.43 25.30
C GLN A 171 -7.88 12.73 26.65
N GLU A 172 -7.02 11.75 26.95
CA GLU A 172 -6.97 11.01 28.22
C GLU A 172 -8.18 10.11 28.49
N PHE A 173 -8.99 9.78 27.47
CA PHE A 173 -10.10 8.84 27.63
C PHE A 173 -9.58 7.41 27.87
N THR A 174 -10.21 6.73 28.81
CA THR A 174 -9.99 5.30 29.04
C THR A 174 -10.55 4.43 27.90
N ASN A 175 -10.08 3.19 27.79
CA ASN A 175 -10.61 2.27 26.76
C ASN A 175 -12.13 2.06 26.86
N GLN A 176 -12.70 2.15 28.07
CA GLN A 176 -14.14 2.04 28.28
C GLN A 176 -14.88 3.28 27.76
N GLU A 177 -14.41 4.47 28.11
CA GLU A 177 -15.01 5.73 27.65
C GLU A 177 -14.91 5.87 26.12
N ILE A 178 -13.78 5.43 25.52
CA ILE A 178 -13.61 5.37 24.06
C ILE A 178 -14.64 4.41 23.46
N ALA A 179 -14.82 3.24 24.07
CA ALA A 179 -15.79 2.25 23.62
C ALA A 179 -17.21 2.80 23.65
N ASP A 180 -17.59 3.47 24.74
CA ASP A 180 -18.91 4.08 24.91
C ASP A 180 -19.13 5.20 23.88
N GLN A 181 -18.14 6.06 23.67
CA GLN A 181 -18.22 7.20 22.76
C GLN A 181 -18.27 6.77 21.29
N LEU A 182 -17.59 5.70 20.94
CA LEU A 182 -17.51 5.19 19.58
C LEU A 182 -18.51 4.07 19.27
N PHE A 183 -19.39 3.71 20.22
CA PHE A 183 -20.34 2.59 20.11
C PHE A 183 -19.66 1.26 19.78
N LEU A 184 -18.56 0.97 20.48
CA LEU A 184 -17.75 -0.24 20.32
C LEU A 184 -17.71 -1.04 21.62
N SER A 185 -17.19 -2.28 21.57
CA SER A 185 -16.78 -2.98 22.78
C SER A 185 -15.38 -2.50 23.24
N LYS A 186 -15.11 -2.57 24.55
CA LYS A 186 -13.79 -2.29 25.12
C LYS A 186 -12.71 -3.12 24.42
N ARG A 187 -12.99 -4.40 24.14
CA ARG A 187 -12.09 -5.31 23.43
C ARG A 187 -11.79 -4.85 22.01
N THR A 188 -12.77 -4.29 21.34
CA THR A 188 -12.58 -3.73 19.98
C THR A 188 -11.65 -2.50 20.02
N VAL A 189 -11.81 -1.62 21.02
CA VAL A 189 -10.91 -0.47 21.22
C VAL A 189 -9.48 -0.93 21.51
N GLU A 190 -9.31 -1.93 22.35
CA GLU A 190 -7.98 -2.53 22.64
C GLU A 190 -7.35 -3.10 21.38
N SER A 191 -8.13 -3.77 20.53
CA SER A 191 -7.64 -4.28 19.25
C SER A 191 -7.24 -3.16 18.29
N HIS A 192 -8.03 -2.09 18.16
CA HIS A 192 -7.65 -0.92 17.34
C HIS A 192 -6.36 -0.29 17.87
N ARG A 193 -6.24 -0.12 19.19
CA ARG A 193 -5.05 0.45 19.83
C ARG A 193 -3.80 -0.39 19.55
N GLN A 194 -3.90 -1.72 19.68
CA GLN A 194 -2.78 -2.61 19.40
C GLN A 194 -2.36 -2.54 17.94
N ARG A 195 -3.31 -2.61 17.01
CA ARG A 195 -3.04 -2.47 15.56
C ARG A 195 -2.35 -1.15 15.23
N VAL A 196 -2.76 -0.06 15.86
CA VAL A 196 -2.11 1.24 15.67
C VAL A 196 -0.67 1.22 16.14
N LEU A 197 -0.40 0.66 17.33
CA LEU A 197 0.96 0.51 17.84
C LEU A 197 1.83 -0.33 16.89
N ASP A 198 1.29 -1.44 16.39
CA ASP A 198 1.99 -2.33 15.47
C ASP A 198 2.26 -1.64 14.11
N LYS A 199 1.24 -0.99 13.52
CA LYS A 199 1.37 -0.24 12.27
C LYS A 199 2.41 0.89 12.34
N LEU A 200 2.51 1.56 13.49
CA LEU A 200 3.42 2.69 13.68
C LEU A 200 4.78 2.26 14.27
N GLY A 201 4.98 0.96 14.55
CA GLY A 201 6.19 0.46 15.20
C GLY A 201 6.41 1.01 16.60
N LEU A 202 5.35 1.38 17.32
CA LEU A 202 5.41 2.01 18.63
C LEU A 202 5.27 0.97 19.76
N LYS A 203 6.02 1.17 20.85
CA LYS A 203 6.05 0.21 21.95
C LYS A 203 4.94 0.40 22.99
N ASN A 204 4.38 1.61 23.11
CA ASN A 204 3.42 1.95 24.16
C ASN A 204 2.61 3.21 23.83
N THR A 205 1.64 3.52 24.69
CA THR A 205 0.75 4.68 24.55
C THR A 205 1.49 6.02 24.59
N ILE A 206 2.59 6.13 25.34
CA ILE A 206 3.37 7.37 25.40
C ILE A 206 3.96 7.67 24.02
N GLY A 207 4.55 6.65 23.37
CA GLY A 207 5.01 6.75 21.99
C GLY A 207 3.91 7.16 21.03
N LEU A 208 2.69 6.63 21.22
CA LEU A 208 1.53 6.99 20.41
C LEU A 208 1.11 8.46 20.59
N VAL A 209 1.08 8.97 21.83
CA VAL A 209 0.76 10.36 22.11
C VAL A 209 1.81 11.30 21.50
N ILE A 210 3.11 10.99 21.67
CA ILE A 210 4.22 11.77 21.07
C ILE A 210 4.07 11.77 19.54
N TYR A 211 3.78 10.62 18.95
CA TYR A 211 3.56 10.51 17.51
C TYR A 211 2.38 11.37 17.04
N ALA A 212 1.25 11.31 17.76
CA ALA A 212 0.04 12.07 17.43
C ALA A 212 0.27 13.59 17.48
N LEU A 213 1.05 14.07 18.43
CA LEU A 213 1.45 15.48 18.54
C LEU A 213 2.40 15.89 17.42
N ALA A 214 3.43 15.08 17.14
CA ALA A 214 4.43 15.36 16.12
C ALA A 214 3.84 15.38 14.69
N ASN A 215 2.77 14.64 14.46
CA ASN A 215 2.11 14.53 13.15
C ASN A 215 0.77 15.27 13.08
N GLU A 216 0.49 16.18 14.01
CA GLU A 216 -0.72 17.02 14.05
C GLU A 216 -2.05 16.22 14.01
N ILE A 217 -2.02 14.93 14.41
CA ILE A 217 -3.25 14.12 14.58
C ILE A 217 -4.07 14.70 15.72
N PHE A 218 -3.38 15.19 16.75
CA PHE A 218 -3.97 15.87 17.89
C PHE A 218 -3.21 17.15 18.20
N VAL A 219 -3.95 18.25 18.34
CA VAL A 219 -3.41 19.54 18.77
C VAL A 219 -4.07 19.88 20.11
N PRO A 220 -3.31 19.97 21.22
CA PRO A 220 -3.86 20.34 22.51
C PRO A 220 -4.53 21.72 22.43
N LYS A 221 -5.77 21.83 22.93
CA LYS A 221 -6.39 23.15 23.10
C LYS A 221 -5.64 23.87 24.23
N LYS A 222 -5.20 25.08 23.98
CA LYS A 222 -4.65 26.00 25.01
C LYS A 222 -5.71 26.37 26.01
#